data_1270c99765ff28b631561ce1dcc83057
#
_entry.id   1270c99765ff28b631561ce1dcc83057
#
_cell.length_a   1.000
_cell.length_b   1.000
_cell.length_c   1.000
_cell.angle_alpha   90.00
_cell.angle_beta   90.00
_cell.angle_gamma   90.00
#
_symmetry.space_group_name_H-M   'P 1'
#
loop_
_entity.id
_entity.type
_entity.pdbx_description
1 polymer ?
#
loop_
_entity_poly.entity_id
_entity_poly.type
_entity_poly.pdbx_seq_one_letter_code
_entity_poly.pdbx_strand_id
1 'polypeptide(L)'
;MRDRLSYIRCEDGPVLDHSLAHYGLPMNLTPQSWQRIESVGLLSALADVRGTLTAWAQSLQPGGLLMFVTLGPDSFRALALALGDAEQVCHVAGYPDMHDIGDALVGLKMTNPVMDAEWIRLTYSTPESALADLRALGGNALWGRPAGLSGRGWRARVLTALESLRRDDAITIEVELVFGHAWAAMPRSDQKSGGESAVKPVTLHPRMPKNASGSI
;
A
#
# COMPACT_ATOMS: atom_id res chain seq x y z
N MET A 1 -7.15 -6.66 -4.22
CA MET A 1 -6.43 -7.52 -3.24
C MET A 1 -6.76 -9.00 -3.39
N ARG A 2 -8.03 -9.42 -3.40
CA ARG A 2 -8.39 -10.87 -3.52
C ARG A 2 -7.79 -11.55 -4.74
N ASP A 3 -7.83 -10.91 -5.91
CA ASP A 3 -7.25 -11.48 -7.12
C ASP A 3 -5.73 -11.67 -7.00
N ARG A 4 -5.03 -10.72 -6.35
CA ARG A 4 -3.59 -10.82 -6.10
C ARG A 4 -3.26 -11.94 -5.11
N LEU A 5 -4.10 -12.16 -4.09
CA LEU A 5 -3.94 -13.28 -3.15
C LEU A 5 -4.01 -14.65 -3.83
N SER A 6 -4.78 -14.78 -4.90
CA SER A 6 -4.92 -16.06 -5.63
C SER A 6 -3.61 -16.53 -6.28
N TYR A 7 -2.65 -15.63 -6.51
CA TYR A 7 -1.33 -15.93 -7.10
C TYR A 7 -0.23 -16.08 -6.06
N ILE A 8 -0.52 -15.77 -4.78
CA ILE A 8 0.47 -15.79 -3.71
C ILE A 8 0.29 -17.09 -2.90
N ARG A 9 1.35 -17.87 -2.79
CA ARG A 9 1.33 -19.06 -1.94
C ARG A 9 1.48 -18.63 -0.49
N CYS A 10 0.51 -19.02 0.33
CA CYS A 10 0.52 -18.85 1.77
C CYS A 10 0.06 -20.17 2.40
N GLU A 11 0.69 -20.57 3.49
CA GLU A 11 0.22 -21.72 4.27
C GLU A 11 -1.13 -21.44 4.91
N ASP A 12 -1.92 -22.49 5.11
CA ASP A 12 -3.21 -22.38 5.79
C ASP A 12 -2.98 -22.06 7.28
N GLY A 13 -3.82 -21.19 7.82
CA GLY A 13 -3.70 -20.80 9.22
C GLY A 13 -4.58 -19.61 9.60
N PRO A 14 -4.42 -19.09 10.82
CA PRO A 14 -5.20 -17.96 11.30
C PRO A 14 -4.99 -16.70 10.44
N VAL A 15 -6.09 -16.06 10.07
CA VAL A 15 -6.09 -14.82 9.26
C VAL A 15 -6.62 -13.67 10.10
N LEU A 16 -5.90 -12.56 10.12
CA LEU A 16 -6.34 -11.28 10.68
C LEU A 16 -6.68 -10.32 9.55
N ASP A 17 -7.92 -9.85 9.51
CA ASP A 17 -8.31 -8.68 8.72
C ASP A 17 -8.17 -7.41 9.59
N HIS A 18 -7.15 -6.61 9.32
CA HIS A 18 -6.90 -5.33 9.98
C HIS A 18 -7.06 -4.19 8.97
N SER A 19 -8.25 -4.07 8.42
CA SER A 19 -8.62 -3.05 7.43
C SER A 19 -9.22 -1.81 8.08
N LEU A 20 -9.31 -0.72 7.31
CA LEU A 20 -9.93 0.54 7.73
C LEU A 20 -11.38 0.36 8.21
N ALA A 21 -12.12 -0.59 7.63
CA ALA A 21 -13.47 -0.93 8.05
C ALA A 21 -13.56 -1.36 9.53
N HIS A 22 -12.45 -1.84 10.10
CA HIS A 22 -12.35 -2.26 11.51
C HIS A 22 -11.60 -1.25 12.38
N TYR A 23 -11.35 -0.02 11.88
CA TYR A 23 -10.62 1.01 12.60
C TYR A 23 -11.31 1.35 13.94
N GLY A 24 -10.52 1.36 15.01
CA GLY A 24 -11.01 1.60 16.38
C GLY A 24 -11.59 0.38 17.09
N LEU A 25 -11.71 -0.77 16.42
CA LEU A 25 -12.04 -2.02 17.10
C LEU A 25 -10.79 -2.60 17.79
N PRO A 26 -10.93 -3.27 18.94
CA PRO A 26 -9.81 -3.93 19.59
C PRO A 26 -9.28 -5.06 18.68
N MET A 27 -8.01 -4.99 18.32
CA MET A 27 -7.33 -5.98 17.49
C MET A 27 -6.34 -6.79 18.31
N ASN A 28 -6.36 -8.10 18.12
CA ASN A 28 -5.39 -8.98 18.75
C ASN A 28 -4.10 -9.04 17.92
N LEU A 29 -3.13 -8.20 18.29
CA LEU A 29 -1.80 -8.17 17.68
C LEU A 29 -0.76 -8.89 18.58
N THR A 30 -1.14 -10.03 19.16
CA THR A 30 -0.20 -10.85 19.91
C THR A 30 0.90 -11.41 19.00
N PRO A 31 2.15 -11.50 19.51
CA PRO A 31 3.25 -12.02 18.72
C PRO A 31 2.99 -13.43 18.18
N GLN A 32 3.40 -13.66 16.94
CA GLN A 32 3.37 -14.95 16.25
C GLN A 32 2.01 -15.69 16.30
N SER A 33 0.92 -14.93 16.23
CA SER A 33 -0.45 -15.48 16.31
C SER A 33 -1.08 -15.71 14.94
N TRP A 34 -0.59 -15.04 13.89
CA TRP A 34 -1.27 -14.99 12.61
C TRP A 34 -0.42 -15.57 11.49
N GLN A 35 -1.02 -16.44 10.68
CA GLN A 35 -0.39 -16.94 9.45
C GLN A 35 -0.54 -15.93 8.32
N ARG A 36 -1.60 -15.12 8.35
CA ARG A 36 -1.80 -14.07 7.36
C ARG A 36 -2.43 -12.84 8.00
N ILE A 37 -1.93 -11.67 7.63
CA ILE A 37 -2.55 -10.37 7.96
C ILE A 37 -2.92 -9.70 6.65
N GLU A 38 -4.18 -9.34 6.52
CA GLU A 38 -4.73 -8.58 5.40
C GLU A 38 -5.15 -7.20 5.87
N SER A 39 -4.88 -6.15 5.05
CA SER A 39 -5.28 -4.79 5.39
C SER A 39 -5.69 -4.01 4.14
N VAL A 40 -6.86 -3.39 4.20
CA VAL A 40 -7.38 -2.52 3.15
C VAL A 40 -7.59 -1.12 3.70
N GLY A 41 -6.85 -0.14 3.19
CA GLY A 41 -7.03 1.28 3.45
C GLY A 41 -6.58 1.76 4.83
N LEU A 42 -6.13 0.89 5.73
CA LEU A 42 -5.81 1.30 7.10
C LEU A 42 -4.60 2.22 7.18
N LEU A 43 -3.52 1.89 6.45
CA LEU A 43 -2.26 2.65 6.53
C LEU A 43 -2.43 4.12 6.15
N SER A 44 -3.34 4.43 5.23
CA SER A 44 -3.64 5.81 4.82
C SER A 44 -4.37 6.63 5.90
N ALA A 45 -4.92 5.99 6.92
CA ALA A 45 -5.64 6.65 8.02
C ALA A 45 -4.79 6.84 9.29
N LEU A 46 -3.58 6.27 9.33
CA LEU A 46 -2.75 6.21 10.53
C LEU A 46 -1.65 7.25 10.54
N ALA A 47 -1.37 7.80 11.73
CA ALA A 47 -0.21 8.66 11.97
C ALA A 47 1.10 7.88 12.01
N ASP A 48 1.08 6.69 12.59
CA ASP A 48 2.24 5.83 12.79
C ASP A 48 2.15 4.57 11.93
N VAL A 49 2.44 4.75 10.64
CA VAL A 49 2.53 3.65 9.67
C VAL A 49 3.62 2.66 10.06
N ARG A 50 4.79 3.17 10.49
CA ARG A 50 5.94 2.33 10.84
C ARG A 50 5.68 1.47 12.07
N GLY A 51 5.08 2.04 13.11
CA GLY A 51 4.66 1.30 14.30
C GLY A 51 3.66 0.20 13.96
N THR A 52 2.71 0.50 13.07
CA THR A 52 1.73 -0.49 12.61
C THR A 52 2.37 -1.64 11.83
N LEU A 53 3.27 -1.33 10.89
CA LEU A 53 4.03 -2.36 10.16
C LEU A 53 4.87 -3.22 11.11
N THR A 54 5.47 -2.59 12.14
CA THR A 54 6.22 -3.30 13.18
C THR A 54 5.32 -4.26 13.95
N ALA A 55 4.15 -3.81 14.39
CA ALA A 55 3.20 -4.63 15.11
C ALA A 55 2.70 -5.81 14.25
N TRP A 56 2.43 -5.59 12.97
CA TRP A 56 2.06 -6.65 12.04
C TRP A 56 3.18 -7.67 11.87
N ALA A 57 4.41 -7.21 11.61
CA ALA A 57 5.55 -8.10 11.44
C ALA A 57 5.79 -8.99 12.66
N GLN A 58 5.63 -8.44 13.87
CA GLN A 58 5.76 -9.18 15.14
C GLN A 58 4.61 -10.16 15.38
N SER A 59 3.42 -9.85 14.89
CA SER A 59 2.21 -10.67 15.09
C SER A 59 2.12 -11.84 14.12
N LEU A 60 2.89 -11.81 13.01
CA LEU A 60 2.96 -12.91 12.06
C LEU A 60 3.79 -14.07 12.60
N GLN A 61 3.33 -15.29 12.32
CA GLN A 61 4.11 -16.50 12.50
C GLN A 61 5.31 -16.50 11.52
N PRO A 62 6.38 -17.25 11.82
CA PRO A 62 7.45 -17.44 10.85
C PRO A 62 6.90 -17.96 9.51
N GLY A 63 7.30 -17.31 8.40
CA GLY A 63 6.77 -17.60 7.07
C GLY A 63 5.35 -17.08 6.81
N GLY A 64 4.74 -16.39 7.77
CA GLY A 64 3.41 -15.78 7.61
C GLY A 64 3.43 -14.61 6.64
N LEU A 65 2.30 -14.39 5.97
CA LEU A 65 2.12 -13.39 4.91
C LEU A 65 1.48 -12.11 5.44
N LEU A 66 2.12 -10.98 5.21
CA LEU A 66 1.49 -9.67 5.26
C LEU A 66 1.04 -9.28 3.84
N MET A 67 -0.20 -8.84 3.69
CA MET A 67 -0.70 -8.27 2.45
C MET A 67 -1.59 -7.07 2.72
N PHE A 68 -1.35 -5.97 2.03
CA PHE A 68 -2.12 -4.74 2.22
C PHE A 68 -2.33 -3.98 0.92
N VAL A 69 -3.33 -3.11 0.93
CA VAL A 69 -3.52 -2.04 -0.05
C VAL A 69 -3.81 -0.74 0.71
N THR A 70 -3.21 0.34 0.27
CA THR A 70 -3.38 1.68 0.83
C THR A 70 -3.45 2.73 -0.26
N LEU A 71 -3.83 3.95 0.08
CA LEU A 71 -3.75 5.08 -0.83
C LEU A 71 -2.30 5.55 -0.92
N GLY A 72 -1.87 5.88 -2.14
CA GLY A 72 -0.57 6.47 -2.40
C GLY A 72 -0.59 8.00 -2.41
N PRO A 73 0.59 8.65 -2.38
CA PRO A 73 0.75 10.09 -2.17
C PRO A 73 0.11 10.96 -3.27
N ASP A 74 -0.05 10.44 -4.46
CA ASP A 74 -0.66 11.17 -5.56
C ASP A 74 -2.20 11.05 -5.62
N SER A 75 -2.82 10.30 -4.68
CA SER A 75 -4.28 10.21 -4.59
C SER A 75 -4.91 11.57 -4.34
N PHE A 76 -5.97 11.89 -5.09
CA PHE A 76 -6.75 13.12 -4.95
C PHE A 76 -5.98 14.42 -5.19
N ARG A 77 -4.82 14.36 -5.84
CA ARG A 77 -3.93 15.52 -6.05
C ARG A 77 -4.63 16.72 -6.73
N ALA A 78 -5.43 16.44 -7.76
CA ALA A 78 -6.16 17.50 -8.46
C ALA A 78 -7.18 18.19 -7.54
N LEU A 79 -7.86 17.44 -6.66
CA LEU A 79 -8.78 17.99 -5.67
C LEU A 79 -8.04 18.82 -4.61
N ALA A 80 -6.89 18.32 -4.14
CA ALA A 80 -6.05 19.05 -3.19
C ALA A 80 -5.62 20.42 -3.74
N LEU A 81 -5.16 20.44 -4.99
CA LEU A 81 -4.79 21.69 -5.68
C LEU A 81 -5.98 22.65 -5.84
N ALA A 82 -7.17 22.13 -6.17
CA ALA A 82 -8.38 22.93 -6.32
C ALA A 82 -8.89 23.53 -4.99
N LEU A 83 -8.59 22.87 -3.87
CA LEU A 83 -8.93 23.36 -2.53
C LEU A 83 -7.96 24.44 -2.00
N GLY A 84 -6.75 24.52 -2.56
CA GLY A 84 -5.71 25.46 -2.16
C GLY A 84 -4.86 25.01 -0.97
N ASP A 85 -3.70 25.64 -0.79
CA ASP A 85 -2.66 25.20 0.17
C ASP A 85 -3.13 25.13 1.63
N ALA A 86 -3.95 26.09 2.06
CA ALA A 86 -4.41 26.17 3.46
C ALA A 86 -5.34 24.99 3.86
N GLU A 87 -5.98 24.36 2.87
CA GLU A 87 -6.94 23.29 3.09
C GLU A 87 -6.35 21.93 2.71
N GLN A 88 -5.29 21.92 1.93
CA GLN A 88 -4.56 20.74 1.51
C GLN A 88 -4.01 19.95 2.73
N VAL A 89 -3.47 20.65 3.70
CA VAL A 89 -2.90 20.06 4.94
C VAL A 89 -3.98 19.41 5.81
N CYS A 90 -5.21 19.89 5.71
CA CYS A 90 -6.29 19.45 6.62
C CYS A 90 -7.20 18.37 6.04
N HIS A 91 -7.22 18.17 4.72
CA HIS A 91 -8.29 17.39 4.07
C HIS A 91 -7.80 16.38 3.02
N VAL A 92 -6.57 16.53 2.55
CA VAL A 92 -5.87 15.52 1.74
C VAL A 92 -4.58 15.19 2.49
N ALA A 93 -4.61 14.10 3.24
CA ALA A 93 -3.48 13.69 4.06
C ALA A 93 -2.26 13.35 3.17
N GLY A 94 -1.07 13.54 3.70
CA GLY A 94 0.12 12.94 3.12
C GLY A 94 0.03 11.42 3.28
N TYR A 95 -0.39 10.74 2.21
CA TYR A 95 -0.40 9.28 2.20
C TYR A 95 1.03 8.74 2.14
N PRO A 96 1.27 7.55 2.71
CA PRO A 96 2.62 7.00 2.73
C PRO A 96 3.09 6.62 1.32
N ASP A 97 4.34 6.94 1.01
CA ASP A 97 4.98 6.54 -0.23
C ASP A 97 5.31 5.04 -0.23
N MET A 98 5.17 4.38 -1.38
CA MET A 98 5.44 2.96 -1.50
C MET A 98 6.89 2.60 -1.21
N HIS A 99 7.85 3.50 -1.51
CA HIS A 99 9.27 3.28 -1.23
C HIS A 99 9.54 3.32 0.28
N ASP A 100 8.94 4.28 0.99
CA ASP A 100 9.07 4.38 2.45
C ASP A 100 8.50 3.14 3.14
N ILE A 101 7.36 2.63 2.64
CA ILE A 101 6.77 1.38 3.16
C ILE A 101 7.69 0.20 2.83
N GLY A 102 8.19 0.10 1.60
CA GLY A 102 9.11 -0.95 1.17
C GLY A 102 10.38 -0.98 2.02
N ASP A 103 11.00 0.16 2.24
CA ASP A 103 12.18 0.31 3.09
C ASP A 103 11.89 -0.07 4.55
N ALA A 104 10.71 0.28 5.06
CA ALA A 104 10.28 -0.14 6.39
C ALA A 104 10.16 -1.67 6.49
N LEU A 105 9.58 -2.34 5.49
CA LEU A 105 9.48 -3.80 5.45
C LEU A 105 10.86 -4.47 5.42
N VAL A 106 11.79 -3.94 4.61
CA VAL A 106 13.20 -4.40 4.59
C VAL A 106 13.86 -4.18 5.96
N GLY A 107 13.68 -3.01 6.57
CA GLY A 107 14.20 -2.71 7.90
C GLY A 107 13.67 -3.63 9.00
N LEU A 108 12.44 -4.11 8.86
CA LEU A 108 11.81 -5.10 9.73
C LEU A 108 12.25 -6.55 9.43
N LYS A 109 13.17 -6.73 8.48
CA LYS A 109 13.70 -8.04 8.04
C LYS A 109 12.61 -8.97 7.49
N MET A 110 11.56 -8.39 6.93
CA MET A 110 10.59 -9.18 6.17
C MET A 110 11.23 -9.66 4.86
N THR A 111 10.85 -10.84 4.41
CA THR A 111 11.43 -11.48 3.23
C THR A 111 10.57 -11.22 2.00
N ASN A 112 11.24 -11.05 0.85
CA ASN A 112 10.62 -10.83 -0.46
C ASN A 112 9.55 -9.71 -0.46
N PRO A 113 9.83 -8.50 0.06
CA PRO A 113 8.87 -7.42 -0.03
C PRO A 113 8.66 -7.05 -1.51
N VAL A 114 7.40 -7.01 -1.90
CA VAL A 114 6.98 -6.56 -3.24
C VAL A 114 6.01 -5.40 -3.07
N MET A 115 6.31 -4.31 -3.74
CA MET A 115 5.45 -3.13 -3.80
C MET A 115 5.03 -2.88 -5.23
N ASP A 116 3.79 -2.48 -5.43
CA ASP A 116 3.21 -2.18 -6.74
C ASP A 116 2.18 -1.06 -6.61
N ALA A 117 2.05 -0.23 -7.62
CA ALA A 117 1.08 0.87 -7.64
C ALA A 117 0.16 0.77 -8.86
N GLU A 118 -1.12 0.97 -8.64
CA GLU A 118 -2.14 1.04 -9.68
C GLU A 118 -2.90 2.36 -9.59
N TRP A 119 -3.17 2.96 -10.75
CA TRP A 119 -3.98 4.16 -10.85
C TRP A 119 -5.41 3.82 -11.21
N ILE A 120 -6.34 4.31 -10.38
CA ILE A 120 -7.77 4.20 -10.65
C ILE A 120 -8.31 5.58 -10.96
N ARG A 121 -9.14 5.66 -12.00
CA ARG A 121 -9.88 6.86 -12.35
C ARG A 121 -11.34 6.69 -11.99
N LEU A 122 -11.80 7.47 -11.03
CA LEU A 122 -13.21 7.54 -10.61
C LEU A 122 -13.89 8.68 -11.35
N THR A 123 -15.05 8.41 -11.95
CA THR A 123 -15.83 9.41 -12.68
C THR A 123 -17.21 9.59 -12.08
N TYR A 124 -17.64 10.84 -11.98
CA TYR A 124 -18.90 11.21 -11.34
C TYR A 124 -19.66 12.20 -12.20
N SER A 125 -21.00 12.08 -12.21
CA SER A 125 -21.88 13.04 -12.87
C SER A 125 -22.09 14.30 -12.05
N THR A 126 -22.00 14.22 -10.72
CA THR A 126 -22.25 15.35 -9.80
C THR A 126 -21.18 15.45 -8.72
N PRO A 127 -20.87 16.66 -8.22
CA PRO A 127 -19.97 16.86 -7.08
C PRO A 127 -20.47 16.17 -5.80
N GLU A 128 -21.78 16.08 -5.62
CA GLU A 128 -22.41 15.47 -4.46
C GLU A 128 -22.13 13.97 -4.40
N SER A 129 -22.22 13.26 -5.54
CA SER A 129 -21.91 11.84 -5.63
C SER A 129 -20.42 11.59 -5.36
N ALA A 130 -19.54 12.41 -5.96
CA ALA A 130 -18.10 12.34 -5.68
C ALA A 130 -17.81 12.54 -4.19
N LEU A 131 -18.41 13.57 -3.55
CA LEU A 131 -18.21 13.83 -2.13
C LEU A 131 -18.75 12.70 -1.24
N ALA A 132 -19.84 12.05 -1.62
CA ALA A 132 -20.41 10.92 -0.88
C ALA A 132 -19.42 9.73 -0.88
N ASP A 133 -18.86 9.39 -2.03
CA ASP A 133 -17.89 8.29 -2.16
C ASP A 133 -16.57 8.61 -1.45
N LEU A 134 -16.05 9.84 -1.56
CA LEU A 134 -14.85 10.26 -0.83
C LEU A 134 -15.02 10.11 0.69
N ARG A 135 -16.22 10.35 1.22
CA ARG A 135 -16.53 10.12 2.63
C ARG A 135 -16.60 8.62 2.97
N ALA A 136 -17.17 7.82 2.08
CA ALA A 136 -17.28 6.38 2.26
C ALA A 136 -15.90 5.68 2.22
N LEU A 137 -14.94 6.21 1.45
CA LEU A 137 -13.55 5.75 1.41
C LEU A 137 -12.76 6.02 2.70
N GLY A 138 -13.38 6.59 3.73
CA GLY A 138 -12.73 6.81 5.02
C GLY A 138 -12.13 8.21 5.18
N GLY A 139 -12.46 9.17 4.34
CA GLY A 139 -12.01 10.57 4.45
C GLY A 139 -12.30 11.24 5.80
N ASN A 140 -13.13 10.62 6.63
CA ASN A 140 -13.41 11.04 8.00
C ASN A 140 -12.45 10.46 9.05
N ALA A 141 -11.66 9.44 8.71
CA ALA A 141 -10.74 8.76 9.61
C ALA A 141 -9.27 9.22 9.45
N LEU A 142 -9.01 10.19 8.59
CA LEU A 142 -7.66 10.66 8.30
C LEU A 142 -7.03 11.33 9.53
N TRP A 143 -5.79 10.95 9.81
CA TRP A 143 -4.98 11.58 10.84
C TRP A 143 -4.70 13.05 10.49
N GLY A 144 -4.63 13.91 11.52
CA GLY A 144 -4.36 15.34 11.33
C GLY A 144 -5.59 16.17 10.95
N ARG A 145 -6.75 15.56 10.82
CA ARG A 145 -7.99 16.28 10.59
C ARG A 145 -8.30 17.20 11.80
N PRO A 146 -8.65 18.47 11.59
CA PRO A 146 -9.07 19.36 12.67
C PRO A 146 -10.27 18.77 13.43
N ALA A 147 -10.21 18.81 14.76
CA ALA A 147 -11.36 18.42 15.59
C ALA A 147 -12.50 19.42 15.37
N GLY A 148 -13.67 18.92 15.04
CA GLY A 148 -14.86 19.74 14.87
C GLY A 148 -15.66 19.42 13.62
N LEU A 149 -16.85 20.02 13.53
CA LEU A 149 -17.72 19.92 12.36
C LEU A 149 -17.29 20.95 11.32
N SER A 150 -17.01 20.50 10.11
CA SER A 150 -16.81 21.38 8.97
C SER A 150 -18.12 22.10 8.65
N GLY A 151 -18.12 23.43 8.67
CA GLY A 151 -19.32 24.25 8.44
C GLY A 151 -19.87 24.15 7.00
N ARG A 152 -21.05 24.74 6.79
CA ARG A 152 -21.69 24.81 5.46
C ARG A 152 -20.78 25.43 4.38
N GLY A 153 -19.96 26.41 4.75
CA GLY A 153 -19.00 27.03 3.85
C GLY A 153 -17.93 26.06 3.34
N TRP A 154 -17.44 25.19 4.21
CA TRP A 154 -16.51 24.12 3.81
C TRP A 154 -17.13 23.19 2.76
N ARG A 155 -18.34 22.69 3.02
CA ARG A 155 -19.03 21.82 2.05
C ARG A 155 -19.19 22.50 0.69
N ALA A 156 -19.57 23.80 0.67
CA ALA A 156 -19.69 24.55 -0.58
C ALA A 156 -18.36 24.64 -1.33
N ARG A 157 -17.24 24.93 -0.64
CA ARG A 157 -15.91 24.98 -1.26
C ARG A 157 -15.50 23.62 -1.85
N VAL A 158 -15.73 22.52 -1.14
CA VAL A 158 -15.41 21.18 -1.67
C VAL A 158 -16.22 20.87 -2.93
N LEU A 159 -17.53 21.18 -2.93
CA LEU A 159 -18.36 20.97 -4.12
C LEU A 159 -17.89 21.83 -5.30
N THR A 160 -17.52 23.08 -5.06
CA THR A 160 -16.94 23.97 -6.09
C THR A 160 -15.63 23.41 -6.62
N ALA A 161 -14.73 22.95 -5.73
CA ALA A 161 -13.47 22.35 -6.13
C ALA A 161 -13.68 21.08 -6.96
N LEU A 162 -14.59 20.20 -6.54
CA LEU A 162 -14.98 19.01 -7.31
C LEU A 162 -15.52 19.38 -8.69
N GLU A 163 -16.41 20.37 -8.75
CA GLU A 163 -16.97 20.82 -10.03
C GLU A 163 -15.90 21.40 -10.96
N SER A 164 -14.86 22.05 -10.44
CA SER A 164 -13.75 22.54 -11.24
C SER A 164 -12.91 21.44 -11.91
N LEU A 165 -13.03 20.19 -11.44
CA LEU A 165 -12.39 19.01 -12.03
C LEU A 165 -13.19 18.41 -13.19
N ARG A 166 -14.34 18.99 -13.53
CA ARG A 166 -15.15 18.51 -14.66
C ARG A 166 -14.39 18.66 -15.99
N ARG A 167 -14.37 17.58 -16.73
CA ARG A 167 -13.88 17.49 -18.11
C ARG A 167 -14.89 16.64 -18.88
N ASP A 168 -15.32 17.06 -20.05
CA ASP A 168 -16.24 16.33 -20.92
C ASP A 168 -17.40 15.71 -20.13
N ASP A 169 -18.29 16.39 -19.54
CA ASP A 169 -19.48 15.94 -18.79
C ASP A 169 -19.23 15.09 -17.53
N ALA A 170 -17.99 14.79 -17.18
CA ALA A 170 -17.67 14.01 -15.98
C ALA A 170 -16.64 14.70 -15.07
N ILE A 171 -16.84 14.59 -13.75
CA ILE A 171 -15.86 14.93 -12.74
C ILE A 171 -14.94 13.72 -12.60
N THR A 172 -13.65 13.93 -12.84
CA THR A 172 -12.66 12.85 -12.78
C THR A 172 -11.73 13.03 -11.58
N ILE A 173 -11.62 11.98 -10.77
CA ILE A 173 -10.74 11.92 -9.61
C ILE A 173 -9.79 10.75 -9.79
N GLU A 174 -8.49 11.02 -9.70
CA GLU A 174 -7.45 9.99 -9.77
C GLU A 174 -7.07 9.53 -8.36
N VAL A 175 -6.93 8.22 -8.22
CA VAL A 175 -6.59 7.54 -6.98
C VAL A 175 -5.44 6.59 -7.26
N GLU A 176 -4.37 6.74 -6.52
CA GLU A 176 -3.25 5.82 -6.52
C GLU A 176 -3.47 4.75 -5.44
N LEU A 177 -3.51 3.48 -5.84
CA LEU A 177 -3.56 2.34 -4.93
C LEU A 177 -2.18 1.71 -4.85
N VAL A 178 -1.60 1.75 -3.66
CA VAL A 178 -0.33 1.07 -3.36
C VAL A 178 -0.62 -0.28 -2.75
N PHE A 179 -0.19 -1.34 -3.42
CA PHE A 179 -0.26 -2.71 -2.96
C PHE A 179 1.09 -3.15 -2.41
N GLY A 180 1.09 -3.84 -1.29
CA GLY A 180 2.29 -4.40 -0.74
C GLY A 180 2.07 -5.79 -0.16
N HIS A 181 3.08 -6.65 -0.28
CA HIS A 181 3.14 -7.90 0.45
C HIS A 181 4.58 -8.27 0.80
N ALA A 182 4.71 -9.01 1.88
CA ALA A 182 5.99 -9.55 2.34
C ALA A 182 5.73 -10.72 3.30
N TRP A 183 6.75 -11.56 3.51
CA TRP A 183 6.66 -12.67 4.48
C TRP A 183 7.51 -12.38 5.72
N ALA A 184 7.03 -12.84 6.87
CA ALA A 184 7.84 -12.89 8.08
C ALA A 184 9.01 -13.86 7.88
N ALA A 185 10.20 -13.46 8.34
CA ALA A 185 11.39 -14.28 8.19
C ALA A 185 11.21 -15.64 8.91
N MET A 186 11.64 -16.71 8.25
CA MET A 186 11.78 -18.00 8.91
C MET A 186 12.94 -17.95 9.93
N PRO A 187 12.81 -18.56 11.10
CA PRO A 187 13.95 -18.74 11.99
C PRO A 187 15.07 -19.44 11.20
N ARG A 188 16.29 -18.93 11.32
CA ARG A 188 17.42 -19.69 10.82
C ARG A 188 17.44 -20.99 11.62
N SER A 189 17.08 -22.11 10.98
CA SER A 189 17.43 -23.41 11.54
C SER A 189 18.95 -23.39 11.66
N ASP A 190 19.48 -23.64 12.85
CA ASP A 190 20.91 -23.92 13.02
C ASP A 190 21.25 -25.02 12.05
N GLN A 191 21.74 -24.66 10.88
CA GLN A 191 22.37 -25.61 9.99
C GLN A 191 23.61 -26.07 10.76
N LYS A 192 23.46 -27.22 11.44
CA LYS A 192 24.60 -27.99 11.86
C LYS A 192 25.52 -28.08 10.64
N SER A 193 26.67 -27.47 10.76
CA SER A 193 27.76 -27.53 9.81
C SER A 193 28.05 -29.02 9.47
N GLY A 194 27.56 -29.48 8.36
CA GLY A 194 27.75 -30.84 7.88
C GLY A 194 27.43 -30.90 6.40
N GLY A 195 28.37 -30.54 5.58
CA GLY A 195 28.32 -30.71 4.13
C GLY A 195 28.78 -29.47 3.38
N GLU A 196 30.06 -29.41 3.09
CA GLU A 196 30.62 -28.58 2.01
C GLU A 196 29.90 -28.89 0.70
N SER A 197 28.87 -28.13 0.39
CA SER A 197 28.36 -28.09 -0.98
C SER A 197 29.27 -27.15 -1.77
N ALA A 198 30.29 -27.74 -2.34
CA ALA A 198 31.18 -27.03 -3.28
C ALA A 198 30.33 -26.52 -4.45
N VAL A 199 29.97 -25.25 -4.41
CA VAL A 199 29.46 -24.56 -5.58
C VAL A 199 30.56 -24.53 -6.61
N LYS A 200 30.46 -25.39 -7.65
CA LYS A 200 31.39 -25.36 -8.79
C LYS A 200 31.19 -24.03 -9.51
N PRO A 201 32.24 -23.21 -9.64
CA PRO A 201 32.13 -21.97 -10.41
C PRO A 201 31.80 -22.31 -11.87
N VAL A 202 30.73 -21.72 -12.38
CA VAL A 202 30.39 -21.79 -13.80
C VAL A 202 31.33 -20.86 -14.54
N THR A 203 32.31 -21.42 -15.28
CA THR A 203 33.19 -20.62 -16.13
C THR A 203 32.42 -20.22 -17.39
N LEU A 204 32.05 -18.96 -17.51
CA LEU A 204 31.50 -18.41 -18.74
C LEU A 204 32.61 -18.23 -19.77
N HIS A 205 32.61 -19.06 -20.79
CA HIS A 205 33.50 -18.86 -21.94
C HIS A 205 32.90 -17.77 -22.86
N PRO A 206 33.66 -16.72 -23.20
CA PRO A 206 33.20 -15.73 -24.18
C PRO A 206 33.05 -16.41 -25.55
N ARG A 207 31.87 -16.20 -26.15
CA ARG A 207 31.62 -16.70 -27.52
C ARG A 207 32.46 -15.90 -28.50
N MET A 208 33.46 -16.56 -29.12
CA MET A 208 34.26 -15.95 -30.20
C MET A 208 33.33 -15.61 -31.39
N PRO A 209 33.48 -14.44 -32.01
CA PRO A 209 32.75 -14.14 -33.23
C PRO A 209 33.22 -15.08 -34.36
N LYS A 210 32.28 -15.68 -35.06
CA LYS A 210 32.58 -16.43 -36.28
C LYS A 210 33.11 -15.46 -37.35
N ASN A 211 34.37 -15.62 -37.73
CA ASN A 211 34.94 -14.92 -38.86
C ASN A 211 34.11 -15.21 -40.11
N ALA A 212 33.54 -14.20 -40.71
CA ALA A 212 33.06 -14.25 -42.07
C ALA A 212 34.27 -14.26 -43.00
N SER A 213 34.68 -15.44 -43.45
CA SER A 213 35.57 -15.59 -44.57
C SER A 213 34.77 -15.30 -45.84
N GLY A 214 34.94 -14.08 -46.37
CA GLY A 214 34.61 -13.78 -47.74
C GLY A 214 35.63 -14.43 -48.69
N SER A 215 35.14 -15.00 -49.75
CA SER A 215 35.94 -15.31 -50.94
C SER A 215 35.30 -14.65 -52.14
N ILE A 216 36.11 -13.82 -52.80
CA ILE A 216 36.14 -13.44 -54.24
C ILE A 216 34.82 -12.95 -54.86
#